data_d8476708a0c190f8d83544f8d5f27959
#
_entry.id   d8476708a0c190f8d83544f8d5f27959
#
_cell.length_a   1.000
_cell.length_b   1.000
_cell.length_c   1.000
_cell.angle_alpha   90.00
_cell.angle_beta   90.00
_cell.angle_gamma   90.00
#
_symmetry.space_group_name_H-M   'P 1'
#
loop_
_entity.id
_entity.type
_entity.pdbx_description
1 polymer ?
#
loop_
_entity_poly.entity_id
_entity_poly.type
_entity_poly.pdbx_seq_one_letter_code
_entity_poly.pdbx_strand_id
1 'polypeptide(L)'
;MHIMVVNGPNLNRLGKRQPDVYGHTTLADVTDMVTTHAAQYGIEVTCRQSNHEGELIDWVHEAADNGWPVIINPGGFTHTSVALRDALAEVADTSGFVEVHISNVHAREPFRQKRSLEPLSIGWK
;
A
#
# COMPACT_ATOMS: atom_id res chain seq x y z
N MET A 1 -5.02 8.62 16.83
CA MET A 1 -4.08 7.85 15.99
C MET A 1 -4.24 8.26 14.53
N HIS A 2 -3.15 8.30 13.81
CA HIS A 2 -3.16 8.65 12.39
C HIS A 2 -2.45 7.55 11.59
N ILE A 3 -3.06 7.10 10.50
CA ILE A 3 -2.51 6.05 9.63
C ILE A 3 -2.35 6.62 8.23
N MET A 4 -1.20 6.32 7.59
CA MET A 4 -0.97 6.64 6.19
C MET A 4 -1.32 5.43 5.33
N VAL A 5 -2.20 5.63 4.35
CA VAL A 5 -2.53 4.60 3.35
C VAL A 5 -1.90 5.02 2.02
N VAL A 6 -1.01 4.19 1.52
CA VAL A 6 -0.24 4.47 0.30
C VAL A 6 -0.58 3.44 -0.76
N ASN A 7 -1.03 3.93 -1.91
CA ASN A 7 -1.38 3.09 -3.05
C ASN A 7 -0.41 3.34 -4.20
N GLY A 8 0.16 2.29 -4.72
CA GLY A 8 1.18 2.32 -5.75
C GLY A 8 0.66 2.37 -7.18
N PRO A 9 1.52 2.02 -8.15
CA PRO A 9 1.23 2.23 -9.56
C PRO A 9 0.01 1.45 -10.04
N ASN A 10 -0.70 2.09 -10.95
CA ASN A 10 -1.88 1.56 -11.62
C ASN A 10 -3.14 1.47 -10.75
N LEU A 11 -3.05 1.71 -9.44
CA LEU A 11 -4.23 1.64 -8.57
C LEU A 11 -5.21 2.78 -8.82
N ASN A 12 -4.75 3.87 -9.45
CA ASN A 12 -5.64 4.93 -9.94
C ASN A 12 -6.59 4.45 -11.04
N ARG A 13 -6.29 3.29 -11.66
CA ARG A 13 -7.12 2.69 -12.70
C ARG A 13 -8.05 1.60 -12.17
N LEU A 14 -8.10 1.41 -10.86
CA LEU A 14 -8.95 0.41 -10.24
C LEU A 14 -10.41 0.65 -10.64
N GLY A 15 -11.13 -0.43 -10.96
CA GLY A 15 -12.49 -0.36 -11.48
C GLY A 15 -12.60 -0.18 -12.99
N LYS A 16 -11.48 0.21 -13.64
CA LYS A 16 -11.43 0.45 -15.10
C LYS A 16 -10.53 -0.55 -15.81
N ARG A 17 -9.51 -1.09 -15.09
CA ARG A 17 -8.54 -2.03 -15.63
C ARG A 17 -8.92 -3.43 -15.20
N GLN A 18 -9.07 -4.33 -16.18
CA GLN A 18 -9.37 -5.74 -15.95
C GLN A 18 -10.52 -5.96 -14.94
N PRO A 19 -11.72 -5.42 -15.20
CA PRO A 19 -12.82 -5.53 -14.23
C PRO A 19 -13.23 -6.98 -13.95
N ASP A 20 -13.00 -7.91 -14.89
CA ASP A 20 -13.28 -9.33 -14.69
C ASP A 20 -12.38 -9.96 -13.61
N VAL A 21 -11.22 -9.33 -13.33
CA VAL A 21 -10.26 -9.80 -12.33
C VAL A 21 -10.41 -9.03 -11.02
N TYR A 22 -10.54 -7.70 -11.09
CA TYR A 22 -10.46 -6.81 -9.93
C TYR A 22 -11.80 -6.17 -9.56
N GLY A 23 -12.87 -6.36 -10.38
CA GLY A 23 -14.18 -5.78 -10.14
C GLY A 23 -14.28 -4.33 -10.60
N HIS A 24 -15.38 -3.68 -10.24
CA HIS A 24 -15.71 -2.31 -10.68
C HIS A 24 -15.50 -1.25 -9.59
N THR A 25 -15.11 -1.66 -8.39
CA THR A 25 -14.84 -0.74 -7.28
C THR A 25 -13.64 0.15 -7.63
N THR A 26 -13.81 1.46 -7.52
CA THR A 26 -12.74 2.42 -7.84
C THR A 26 -11.85 2.67 -6.61
N LEU A 27 -10.70 3.30 -6.85
CA LEU A 27 -9.84 3.72 -5.74
C LEU A 27 -10.54 4.74 -4.83
N ALA A 28 -11.33 5.65 -5.41
CA ALA A 28 -12.12 6.59 -4.61
C ALA A 28 -13.09 5.86 -3.68
N ASP A 29 -13.74 4.80 -4.17
CA ASP A 29 -14.63 3.97 -3.34
C ASP A 29 -13.87 3.34 -2.18
N VAL A 30 -12.67 2.81 -2.45
CA VAL A 30 -11.83 2.20 -1.42
C VAL A 30 -11.41 3.24 -0.38
N THR A 31 -11.00 4.42 -0.83
CA THR A 31 -10.61 5.52 0.06
C THR A 31 -11.77 5.91 0.98
N ASP A 32 -12.97 6.02 0.43
CA ASP A 32 -14.16 6.35 1.22
C ASP A 32 -14.46 5.27 2.26
N MET A 33 -14.37 4.00 1.88
CA MET A 33 -14.59 2.88 2.79
C MET A 33 -13.57 2.88 3.93
N VAL A 34 -12.32 3.07 3.63
CA VAL A 34 -11.24 3.09 4.62
C VAL A 34 -11.41 4.26 5.58
N THR A 35 -11.67 5.45 5.05
CA THR A 35 -11.84 6.66 5.85
C THR A 35 -13.05 6.53 6.79
N THR A 36 -14.18 6.04 6.27
CA THR A 36 -15.39 5.85 7.06
C THR A 36 -15.20 4.82 8.16
N HIS A 37 -14.57 3.70 7.82
CA HIS A 37 -14.31 2.63 8.78
C HIS A 37 -13.37 3.11 9.90
N ALA A 38 -12.29 3.79 9.54
CA ALA A 38 -11.33 4.32 10.51
C ALA A 38 -11.96 5.32 11.47
N ALA A 39 -12.86 6.17 10.95
CA ALA A 39 -13.53 7.19 11.75
C ALA A 39 -14.34 6.57 12.90
N GLN A 40 -14.87 5.36 12.73
CA GLN A 40 -15.61 4.65 13.79
C GLN A 40 -14.73 4.36 15.00
N TYR A 41 -13.42 4.32 14.82
CA TYR A 41 -12.43 4.05 15.87
C TYR A 41 -11.67 5.31 16.29
N GLY A 42 -12.09 6.49 15.82
CA GLY A 42 -11.38 7.73 16.10
C GLY A 42 -10.02 7.84 15.42
N ILE A 43 -9.82 7.13 14.32
CA ILE A 43 -8.56 7.11 13.59
C ILE A 43 -8.65 8.03 12.37
N GLU A 44 -7.68 8.94 12.23
CA GLU A 44 -7.51 9.75 11.04
C GLU A 44 -6.68 8.99 10.02
N VAL A 45 -7.01 9.14 8.73
CA VAL A 45 -6.32 8.45 7.64
C VAL A 45 -5.94 9.45 6.58
N THR A 46 -4.68 9.38 6.14
CA THR A 46 -4.21 10.09 4.95
C THR A 46 -4.05 9.05 3.84
N CYS A 47 -4.85 9.15 2.78
CA CYS A 47 -4.80 8.23 1.64
C CYS A 47 -4.16 8.92 0.45
N ARG A 48 -3.15 8.29 -0.14
CA ARG A 48 -2.42 8.83 -1.30
C ARG A 48 -2.17 7.73 -2.32
N GLN A 49 -2.04 8.13 -3.57
CA GLN A 49 -1.74 7.21 -4.67
C GLN A 49 -0.75 7.87 -5.64
N SER A 50 0.22 7.10 -6.11
CA SER A 50 1.13 7.56 -7.16
C SER A 50 1.62 6.39 -8.00
N ASN A 51 1.95 6.70 -9.24
CA ASN A 51 2.64 5.79 -10.14
C ASN A 51 4.16 5.93 -10.05
N HIS A 52 4.66 6.85 -9.24
CA HIS A 52 6.08 7.19 -9.15
C HIS A 52 6.69 6.65 -7.86
N GLU A 53 7.71 5.82 -8.00
CA GLU A 53 8.40 5.21 -6.89
C GLU A 53 8.91 6.24 -5.88
N GLY A 54 9.51 7.33 -6.38
CA GLY A 54 10.05 8.37 -5.52
C GLY A 54 9.01 9.04 -4.64
N GLU A 55 7.81 9.26 -5.17
CA GLU A 55 6.72 9.81 -4.37
C GLU A 55 6.31 8.87 -3.23
N LEU A 56 6.22 7.57 -3.53
CA LEU A 56 5.86 6.58 -2.51
C LEU A 56 6.91 6.57 -1.39
N ILE A 57 8.18 6.64 -1.75
CA ILE A 57 9.28 6.69 -0.80
C ILE A 57 9.18 7.94 0.08
N ASP A 58 8.93 9.10 -0.52
CA ASP A 58 8.79 10.35 0.23
C ASP A 58 7.64 10.31 1.21
N TRP A 59 6.52 9.70 0.83
CA TRP A 59 5.37 9.55 1.73
C TRP A 59 5.66 8.59 2.87
N VAL A 60 6.41 7.52 2.62
CA VAL A 60 6.82 6.60 3.68
C VAL A 60 7.74 7.34 4.67
N HIS A 61 8.64 8.20 4.18
CA HIS A 61 9.47 9.04 5.05
C HIS A 61 8.60 10.00 5.88
N GLU A 62 7.59 10.59 5.28
CA GLU A 62 6.66 11.47 6.01
C GLU A 62 5.97 10.70 7.14
N ALA A 63 5.51 9.49 6.87
CA ALA A 63 4.89 8.65 7.88
C ALA A 63 5.88 8.31 9.00
N ALA A 64 7.12 7.98 8.66
CA ALA A 64 8.16 7.69 9.63
C ALA A 64 8.43 8.88 10.53
N ASP A 65 8.56 10.08 9.94
CA ASP A 65 8.82 11.30 10.69
C ASP A 65 7.69 11.65 11.66
N ASN A 66 6.46 11.32 11.30
CA ASN A 66 5.29 11.59 12.14
C ASN A 66 4.94 10.44 13.08
N GLY A 67 5.62 9.31 12.99
CA GLY A 67 5.30 8.14 13.80
C GLY A 67 3.99 7.45 13.40
N TRP A 68 3.57 7.60 12.14
CA TRP A 68 2.33 7.01 11.64
C TRP A 68 2.55 5.60 11.12
N PRO A 69 1.74 4.62 11.52
CA PRO A 69 1.72 3.33 10.84
C PRO A 69 1.32 3.48 9.38
N VAL A 70 1.78 2.56 8.54
CA VAL A 70 1.53 2.59 7.10
C VAL A 70 0.76 1.33 6.68
N ILE A 71 -0.27 1.53 5.86
CA ILE A 71 -0.90 0.46 5.09
C ILE A 71 -0.53 0.74 3.64
N ILE A 72 0.14 -0.19 2.98
CA ILE A 72 0.64 0.03 1.63
C ILE A 72 0.23 -1.09 0.68
N ASN A 73 -0.30 -0.67 -0.46
CA ASN A 73 -0.43 -1.55 -1.62
C ASN A 73 0.60 -1.08 -2.65
N PRO A 74 1.77 -1.73 -2.73
CA PRO A 74 2.85 -1.25 -3.56
C PRO A 74 2.67 -1.57 -5.05
N GLY A 75 1.63 -2.32 -5.42
CA GLY A 75 1.44 -2.73 -6.80
C GLY A 75 2.63 -3.55 -7.29
N GLY A 76 3.06 -3.32 -8.53
CA GLY A 76 4.20 -4.04 -9.11
C GLY A 76 5.52 -3.81 -8.40
N PHE A 77 5.65 -2.73 -7.62
CA PHE A 77 6.89 -2.46 -6.88
C PHE A 77 7.17 -3.48 -5.77
N THR A 78 6.18 -4.27 -5.37
CA THR A 78 6.40 -5.36 -4.40
C THR A 78 7.42 -6.38 -4.91
N HIS A 79 7.56 -6.49 -6.24
CA HIS A 79 8.44 -7.47 -6.89
C HIS A 79 9.82 -6.90 -7.24
N THR A 80 9.98 -5.57 -7.28
CA THR A 80 11.13 -4.93 -7.90
C THR A 80 11.81 -3.85 -7.07
N SER A 81 11.08 -3.19 -6.17
CA SER A 81 11.62 -1.99 -5.52
C SER A 81 12.38 -2.28 -4.24
N VAL A 82 13.70 -2.34 -4.36
CA VAL A 82 14.58 -2.37 -3.19
C VAL A 82 14.56 -1.04 -2.46
N ALA A 83 14.47 0.07 -3.19
CA ALA A 83 14.44 1.40 -2.58
C ALA A 83 13.21 1.61 -1.69
N LEU A 84 12.05 1.15 -2.13
CA LEU A 84 10.84 1.22 -1.31
C LEU A 84 10.96 0.30 -0.09
N ARG A 85 11.56 -0.87 -0.26
CA ARG A 85 11.85 -1.80 0.84
C ARG A 85 12.69 -1.13 1.91
N ASP A 86 13.73 -0.41 1.50
CA ASP A 86 14.62 0.28 2.45
C ASP A 86 13.89 1.38 3.22
N ALA A 87 13.01 2.13 2.54
CA ALA A 87 12.19 3.14 3.20
C ALA A 87 11.24 2.52 4.24
N LEU A 88 10.58 1.42 3.86
CA LEU A 88 9.65 0.73 4.76
C LEU A 88 10.35 0.10 5.96
N ALA A 89 11.63 -0.26 5.83
CA ALA A 89 12.39 -0.82 6.95
C ALA A 89 12.42 0.14 8.16
N GLU A 90 12.49 1.44 7.91
CA GLU A 90 12.47 2.45 8.97
C GLU A 90 11.14 2.45 9.72
N VAL A 91 10.02 2.34 8.99
CA VAL A 91 8.68 2.29 9.59
C VAL A 91 8.48 0.96 10.31
N ALA A 92 9.00 -0.14 9.76
CA ALA A 92 8.87 -1.47 10.37
C ALA A 92 9.45 -1.53 11.79
N ASP A 93 10.52 -0.80 12.02
CA ASP A 93 11.19 -0.77 13.31
C ASP A 93 10.50 0.12 14.35
N THR A 94 9.56 0.94 13.94
CA THR A 94 8.88 1.90 14.81
C THR A 94 7.37 1.68 14.85
N SER A 95 6.62 2.38 14.02
CA SER A 95 5.15 2.34 14.01
C SER A 95 4.56 1.16 13.24
N GLY A 96 5.36 0.54 12.37
CA GLY A 96 4.96 -0.65 11.63
C GLY A 96 4.24 -0.37 10.33
N PHE A 97 4.17 -1.39 9.47
CA PHE A 97 3.36 -1.31 8.26
C PHE A 97 2.71 -2.66 7.94
N VAL A 98 1.64 -2.59 7.14
CA VAL A 98 0.96 -3.76 6.60
C VAL A 98 0.94 -3.62 5.09
N GLU A 99 1.35 -4.68 4.39
CA GLU A 99 1.29 -4.76 2.94
C GLU A 99 -0.01 -5.43 2.53
N VAL A 100 -0.74 -4.80 1.61
CA VAL A 100 -2.01 -5.35 1.11
C VAL A 100 -1.95 -5.51 -0.39
N HIS A 101 -2.69 -6.49 -0.91
CA HIS A 101 -2.82 -6.76 -2.34
C HIS A 101 -4.26 -7.10 -2.66
N ILE A 102 -4.69 -6.76 -3.89
CA ILE A 102 -6.04 -7.04 -4.35
C ILE A 102 -6.13 -8.37 -5.10
N SER A 103 -4.98 -9.05 -5.30
CA SER A 103 -4.95 -10.37 -5.94
C SER A 103 -3.89 -11.23 -5.26
N ASN A 104 -4.02 -12.55 -5.43
CA ASN A 104 -3.04 -13.49 -4.91
C ASN A 104 -1.79 -13.48 -5.81
N VAL A 105 -0.71 -12.86 -5.34
CA VAL A 105 0.54 -12.77 -6.11
C VAL A 105 1.17 -14.13 -6.36
N HIS A 106 0.91 -15.12 -5.52
CA HIS A 106 1.43 -16.48 -5.70
C HIS A 106 0.73 -17.26 -6.82
N ALA A 107 -0.45 -16.81 -7.24
CA ALA A 107 -1.21 -17.43 -8.33
C ALA A 107 -0.95 -16.74 -9.68
N ARG A 108 -0.02 -15.80 -9.74
CA ARG A 108 0.30 -15.03 -10.95
C ARG A 108 1.59 -15.56 -11.59
N GLU A 109 2.14 -14.79 -12.54
CA GLU A 109 3.35 -15.17 -13.26
C GLU A 109 4.52 -15.38 -12.28
N PRO A 110 5.49 -16.26 -12.59
CA PRO A 110 6.60 -16.56 -11.67
C PRO A 110 7.36 -15.33 -11.17
N PHE A 111 7.56 -14.30 -12.03
CA PHE A 111 8.29 -13.10 -11.60
C PHE A 111 7.52 -12.32 -10.53
N ARG A 112 6.18 -12.49 -10.45
CA ARG A 112 5.33 -11.84 -9.45
C ARG A 112 5.27 -12.61 -8.13
N GLN A 113 5.83 -13.80 -8.10
CA GLN A 113 5.89 -14.59 -6.86
C GLN A 113 7.03 -14.13 -5.96
N LYS A 114 8.07 -13.50 -6.54
CA LYS A 114 9.16 -12.91 -5.77
C LYS A 114 8.73 -11.53 -5.29
N ARG A 115 8.80 -11.30 -3.97
CA ARG A 115 8.38 -10.03 -3.37
C ARG A 115 9.47 -9.47 -2.47
N SER A 116 9.96 -8.29 -2.86
CA SER A 116 11.04 -7.62 -2.14
C SER A 116 10.63 -7.16 -0.75
N LEU A 117 9.36 -6.84 -0.56
CA LEU A 117 8.85 -6.21 0.66
C LEU A 117 8.39 -7.22 1.72
N GLU A 118 8.11 -8.45 1.34
CA GLU A 118 7.53 -9.45 2.23
C GLU A 118 8.30 -9.64 3.54
N PRO A 119 9.64 -9.71 3.54
CA PRO A 119 10.37 -9.92 4.78
C PRO A 119 10.21 -8.83 5.83
N LEU A 120 9.74 -7.65 5.43
CA LEU A 120 9.57 -6.50 6.31
C LEU A 120 8.14 -6.34 6.81
N SER A 121 7.16 -6.92 6.11
CA SER A 121 5.75 -6.71 6.44
C SER A 121 5.38 -7.48 7.70
N ILE A 122 4.54 -6.87 8.54
CA ILE A 122 4.00 -7.50 9.74
C ILE A 122 2.69 -8.24 9.46
N GLY A 123 2.18 -8.11 8.26
CA GLY A 123 1.00 -8.81 7.78
C GLY A 123 0.64 -8.34 6.38
N TRP A 124 -0.19 -9.12 5.68
CA TRP A 124 -0.62 -8.75 4.35
C TRP A 124 -1.85 -9.55 3.93
N LYS A 125 -2.60 -8.98 3.01
CA LYS A 125 -3.87 -9.54 2.54
C LYS A 125 -3.82 -9.88 1.07
#